data_c8fc1fd84afe5332a4edd3c8c20c349d
#
_entry.id   c8fc1fd84afe5332a4edd3c8c20c349d
#
_cell.length_a   1.000
_cell.length_b   1.000
_cell.length_c   1.000
_cell.angle_alpha   90.00
_cell.angle_beta   90.00
_cell.angle_gamma   90.00
#
_symmetry.space_group_name_H-M   'P 1'
#
loop_
_entity.id
_entity.type
_entity.pdbx_description
1 polymer ?
#
loop_
_entity_poly.entity_id
_entity_poly.type
_entity_poly.pdbx_seq_one_letter_code
_entity_poly.pdbx_strand_id
1 'polypeptide(L)'
;MPFLEAVVLALGMIRAQKLKSFFACLGAFVGVTFLVAVVSIVNGMDRYMRENFAGRMFGVNTFSILYRPRVQFGDLSLEERRALRRRPRIRESDYDAVLARLGDRAIVAIESRDRGNVFVGDRRQRDVELRGVSESYFRIRDIRIESGRIFSPQEVETSADVVVVGADVVRRFFLNADPIGRTIRVRNSEFRIIGVAQSQGKLFGQSLDKFVIAPYTSQMKKYVNPHKIVDLISVKTADLPSMRALMAEAEALMRTRRHLRPSQSNNFHLETSDDVLSTWGQISSALFTGGIALMAISLVVGGIVIMNIMLMAVAERTREVGIRKALGARRRDIQRQFLVEAATLSSTGAVFGILVGVVAARVVDAFTPLPAAPSLGWIGFALLLGIGTGVIFGVYPASRAARLDPIAALRQE
;
A
#
# COMPACT_ATOMS: atom_id res chain seq x y z
N MET A 1 -35.04 -28.82 20.07
CA MET A 1 -33.67 -28.72 20.68
C MET A 1 -33.31 -27.25 20.83
N PRO A 2 -32.82 -26.80 21.98
CA PRO A 2 -32.25 -25.48 22.12
C PRO A 2 -30.99 -25.33 21.23
N PHE A 3 -30.78 -24.17 20.68
CA PHE A 3 -29.68 -23.87 19.73
C PHE A 3 -28.30 -24.27 20.27
N LEU A 4 -28.07 -24.06 21.56
CA LEU A 4 -26.80 -24.41 22.24
C LEU A 4 -26.50 -25.91 22.21
N GLU A 5 -27.49 -26.77 22.40
CA GLU A 5 -27.30 -28.23 22.32
C GLU A 5 -26.89 -28.68 20.92
N ALA A 6 -27.47 -28.07 19.88
CA ALA A 6 -27.12 -28.37 18.50
C ALA A 6 -25.65 -27.97 18.19
N VAL A 7 -25.18 -26.83 18.72
CA VAL A 7 -23.78 -26.40 18.58
C VAL A 7 -22.81 -27.33 19.32
N VAL A 8 -23.14 -27.75 20.55
CA VAL A 8 -22.32 -28.69 21.35
C VAL A 8 -22.24 -30.05 20.64
N LEU A 9 -23.34 -30.55 20.10
CA LEU A 9 -23.35 -31.78 19.30
C LEU A 9 -22.47 -31.65 18.03
N ALA A 10 -22.54 -30.52 17.33
CA ALA A 10 -21.72 -30.27 16.15
C ALA A 10 -20.22 -30.23 16.50
N LEU A 11 -19.84 -29.59 17.61
CA LEU A 11 -18.44 -29.60 18.11
C LEU A 11 -17.98 -31.00 18.54
N GLY A 12 -18.86 -31.83 19.12
CA GLY A 12 -18.61 -33.22 19.42
C GLY A 12 -18.28 -34.05 18.18
N MET A 13 -19.01 -33.81 17.07
CA MET A 13 -18.77 -34.48 15.80
C MET A 13 -17.43 -34.10 15.15
N ILE A 14 -17.03 -32.84 15.26
CA ILE A 14 -15.73 -32.39 14.79
C ILE A 14 -14.61 -33.19 15.47
N ARG A 15 -14.76 -33.51 16.77
CA ARG A 15 -13.81 -34.34 17.51
C ARG A 15 -13.84 -35.82 17.13
N ALA A 16 -15.03 -36.35 16.81
CA ALA A 16 -15.22 -37.76 16.44
C ALA A 16 -14.72 -38.09 15.03
N GLN A 17 -14.95 -37.16 14.06
CA GLN A 17 -14.58 -37.40 12.65
C GLN A 17 -13.57 -36.32 12.17
N LYS A 18 -12.39 -36.31 12.77
CA LYS A 18 -11.37 -35.25 12.59
C LYS A 18 -11.02 -34.97 11.12
N LEU A 19 -10.82 -36.04 10.31
CA LEU A 19 -10.39 -35.89 8.92
C LEU A 19 -11.49 -35.27 8.04
N LYS A 20 -12.75 -35.74 8.19
CA LYS A 20 -13.89 -35.20 7.43
C LYS A 20 -14.14 -33.74 7.81
N SER A 21 -14.13 -33.43 9.11
CA SER A 21 -14.31 -32.07 9.61
C SER A 21 -13.21 -31.11 9.17
N PHE A 22 -11.96 -31.59 9.14
CA PHE A 22 -10.82 -30.79 8.64
C PHE A 22 -11.04 -30.37 7.18
N PHE A 23 -11.39 -31.30 6.30
CA PHE A 23 -11.64 -30.97 4.89
C PHE A 23 -12.89 -30.10 4.71
N ALA A 24 -13.93 -30.28 5.54
CA ALA A 24 -15.12 -29.42 5.54
C ALA A 24 -14.78 -27.97 5.90
N CYS A 25 -13.91 -27.76 6.90
CA CYS A 25 -13.53 -26.42 7.35
C CYS A 25 -12.50 -25.77 6.42
N LEU A 26 -11.74 -26.54 5.64
CA LEU A 26 -10.56 -26.08 4.90
C LEU A 26 -10.90 -24.97 3.91
N GLY A 27 -12.01 -25.08 3.17
CA GLY A 27 -12.41 -24.06 2.20
C GLY A 27 -12.74 -22.71 2.85
N ALA A 28 -13.51 -22.73 3.94
CA ALA A 28 -13.83 -21.54 4.71
C ALA A 28 -12.55 -20.97 5.38
N PHE A 29 -11.71 -21.84 5.92
CA PHE A 29 -10.43 -21.46 6.53
C PHE A 29 -9.52 -20.75 5.54
N VAL A 30 -9.25 -21.33 4.38
CA VAL A 30 -8.34 -20.74 3.37
C VAL A 30 -8.90 -19.42 2.83
N GLY A 31 -10.20 -19.40 2.46
CA GLY A 31 -10.82 -18.21 1.91
C GLY A 31 -10.84 -17.03 2.90
N VAL A 32 -11.18 -17.30 4.14
CA VAL A 32 -11.20 -16.28 5.21
C VAL A 32 -9.78 -15.84 5.59
N THR A 33 -8.83 -16.76 5.70
CA THR A 33 -7.42 -16.43 5.97
C THR A 33 -6.89 -15.46 4.92
N PHE A 34 -7.10 -15.78 3.65
CA PHE A 34 -6.64 -14.96 2.55
C PHE A 34 -7.30 -13.58 2.55
N LEU A 35 -8.61 -13.51 2.72
CA LEU A 35 -9.33 -12.22 2.80
C LEU A 35 -8.79 -11.34 3.91
N VAL A 36 -8.70 -11.88 5.15
CA VAL A 36 -8.25 -11.11 6.32
C VAL A 36 -6.82 -10.63 6.13
N ALA A 37 -5.92 -11.46 5.58
CA ALA A 37 -4.55 -11.07 5.31
C ALA A 37 -4.45 -9.94 4.27
N VAL A 38 -5.08 -10.12 3.10
CA VAL A 38 -5.05 -9.13 2.01
C VAL A 38 -5.67 -7.81 2.45
N VAL A 39 -6.86 -7.85 3.05
CA VAL A 39 -7.55 -6.64 3.53
C VAL A 39 -6.74 -5.92 4.59
N SER A 40 -6.09 -6.64 5.51
CA SER A 40 -5.24 -6.03 6.53
C SER A 40 -4.04 -5.29 5.92
N ILE A 41 -3.39 -5.88 4.92
CA ILE A 41 -2.27 -5.25 4.20
C ILE A 41 -2.76 -4.02 3.44
N VAL A 42 -3.86 -4.13 2.68
CA VAL A 42 -4.38 -3.01 1.89
C VAL A 42 -4.82 -1.85 2.79
N ASN A 43 -5.51 -2.12 3.91
CA ASN A 43 -5.90 -1.08 4.87
C ASN A 43 -4.69 -0.43 5.55
N GLY A 44 -3.69 -1.22 5.93
CA GLY A 44 -2.43 -0.70 6.50
C GLY A 44 -1.72 0.23 5.52
N MET A 45 -1.61 -0.21 4.27
CA MET A 45 -1.05 0.57 3.18
C MET A 45 -1.84 1.85 2.88
N ASP A 46 -3.18 1.78 2.85
CA ASP A 46 -4.02 2.98 2.59
C ASP A 46 -3.78 4.06 3.65
N ARG A 47 -3.78 3.66 4.93
CA ARG A 47 -3.46 4.57 6.04
C ARG A 47 -2.06 5.15 5.88
N TYR A 48 -1.07 4.31 5.59
CA TYR A 48 0.31 4.73 5.43
C TYR A 48 0.50 5.70 4.26
N MET A 49 -0.16 5.45 3.12
CA MET A 49 -0.12 6.32 1.95
C MET A 49 -0.71 7.71 2.27
N ARG A 50 -1.83 7.76 3.00
CA ARG A 50 -2.48 9.02 3.36
C ARG A 50 -1.72 9.81 4.43
N GLU A 51 -1.29 9.14 5.50
CA GLU A 51 -0.71 9.81 6.67
C GLU A 51 0.79 10.10 6.51
N ASN A 52 1.54 9.20 5.89
CA ASN A 52 3.00 9.28 5.86
C ASN A 52 3.57 9.60 4.49
N PHE A 53 3.04 9.01 3.42
CA PHE A 53 3.67 9.10 2.12
C PHE A 53 3.35 10.43 1.40
N ALA A 54 2.07 10.76 1.28
CA ALA A 54 1.65 11.94 0.51
C ALA A 54 2.22 13.24 1.07
N GLY A 55 2.12 13.45 2.39
CA GLY A 55 2.63 14.64 3.05
C GLY A 55 4.16 14.79 3.02
N ARG A 56 4.89 13.68 3.23
CA ARG A 56 6.37 13.71 3.28
C ARG A 56 7.03 13.77 1.91
N MET A 57 6.45 13.08 0.93
CA MET A 57 7.06 13.00 -0.41
C MET A 57 6.74 14.19 -1.31
N PHE A 58 5.55 14.78 -1.17
CA PHE A 58 5.09 15.85 -2.06
C PHE A 58 5.01 17.21 -1.38
N GLY A 59 4.80 17.26 -0.08
CA GLY A 59 4.41 18.45 0.65
C GLY A 59 2.91 18.75 0.52
N VAL A 60 2.36 19.43 1.51
CA VAL A 60 0.95 19.85 1.50
C VAL A 60 0.78 21.01 0.54
N ASN A 61 -0.31 21.04 -0.23
CA ASN A 61 -0.63 22.09 -1.21
C ASN A 61 0.50 22.36 -2.22
N THR A 62 1.15 21.28 -2.68
CA THR A 62 2.30 21.36 -3.59
C THR A 62 2.00 20.59 -4.88
N PHE A 63 2.33 21.20 -6.02
CA PHE A 63 2.41 20.50 -7.29
C PHE A 63 3.83 20.50 -7.83
N SER A 64 4.15 19.54 -8.68
CA SER A 64 5.47 19.41 -9.30
C SER A 64 5.33 19.36 -10.82
N ILE A 65 6.23 20.03 -11.52
CA ILE A 65 6.36 20.00 -12.98
C ILE A 65 7.50 19.03 -13.31
N LEU A 66 7.19 17.96 -14.05
CA LEU A 66 8.12 16.91 -14.44
C LEU A 66 8.06 16.68 -15.95
N TYR A 67 9.08 16.04 -16.52
CA TYR A 67 9.01 15.63 -17.91
C TYR A 67 8.16 14.37 -18.12
N ARG A 68 8.01 13.52 -17.10
CA ARG A 68 7.16 12.30 -17.08
C ARG A 68 6.67 12.01 -15.66
N PRO A 69 5.55 11.28 -15.48
CA PRO A 69 5.08 10.85 -14.17
C PRO A 69 6.16 10.03 -13.44
N ARG A 70 6.25 10.17 -12.11
CA ARG A 70 7.17 9.36 -11.26
C ARG A 70 6.73 7.91 -11.17
N VAL A 71 5.43 7.73 -11.03
CA VAL A 71 4.81 6.42 -10.89
C VAL A 71 3.84 6.25 -12.05
N GLN A 72 3.96 5.14 -12.75
CA GLN A 72 3.15 4.85 -13.91
C GLN A 72 2.59 3.44 -13.75
N PHE A 73 1.28 3.36 -13.59
CA PHE A 73 0.54 2.11 -13.49
C PHE A 73 -0.31 1.93 -14.74
N GLY A 74 -0.41 0.69 -15.22
CA GLY A 74 -1.13 0.29 -16.41
C GLY A 74 -0.22 -0.12 -17.57
N ASP A 75 -0.76 -0.95 -18.43
CA ASP A 75 -0.08 -1.35 -19.66
C ASP A 75 -0.17 -0.21 -20.67
N LEU A 76 0.92 0.56 -20.73
CA LEU A 76 1.10 1.51 -21.82
C LEU A 76 1.39 0.76 -23.11
N SER A 77 0.76 1.21 -24.18
CA SER A 77 1.11 0.81 -25.53
C SER A 77 2.59 1.13 -25.83
N LEU A 78 3.17 0.42 -26.76
CA LEU A 78 4.55 0.69 -27.21
C LEU A 78 4.72 2.13 -27.73
N GLU A 79 3.67 2.69 -28.31
CA GLU A 79 3.67 4.05 -28.83
C GLU A 79 3.69 5.08 -27.70
N GLU A 80 2.88 4.91 -26.68
CA GLU A 80 2.87 5.77 -25.48
C GLU A 80 4.21 5.73 -24.74
N ARG A 81 4.81 4.55 -24.58
CA ARG A 81 6.16 4.41 -23.99
C ARG A 81 7.22 5.15 -24.81
N ARG A 82 7.14 5.08 -26.16
CA ARG A 82 8.04 5.82 -27.05
C ARG A 82 7.81 7.33 -26.97
N ALA A 83 6.55 7.76 -26.93
CA ALA A 83 6.19 9.17 -26.77
C ALA A 83 6.72 9.75 -25.45
N LEU A 84 6.58 9.03 -24.32
CA LEU A 84 7.13 9.44 -23.03
C LEU A 84 8.67 9.55 -23.03
N ARG A 85 9.37 8.63 -23.72
CA ARG A 85 10.83 8.69 -23.84
C ARG A 85 11.30 9.88 -24.67
N ARG A 86 10.50 10.33 -25.65
CA ARG A 86 10.80 11.49 -26.52
C ARG A 86 10.46 12.83 -25.90
N ARG A 87 9.79 12.86 -24.73
CA ARG A 87 9.45 14.12 -24.06
C ARG A 87 10.71 14.91 -23.72
N PRO A 88 10.75 16.21 -24.06
CA PRO A 88 11.88 17.06 -23.72
C PRO A 88 12.01 17.17 -22.19
N ARG A 89 13.23 17.13 -21.71
CA ARG A 89 13.55 17.29 -20.28
C ARG A 89 13.19 18.72 -19.83
N ILE A 90 12.91 18.87 -18.53
CA ILE A 90 12.76 20.19 -17.89
C ILE A 90 14.15 20.81 -17.82
N ARG A 91 14.26 22.12 -18.06
CA ARG A 91 15.52 22.87 -18.02
C ARG A 91 15.51 23.90 -16.90
N GLU A 92 16.70 24.35 -16.50
CA GLU A 92 16.85 25.47 -15.55
C GLU A 92 16.09 26.71 -16.04
N SER A 93 16.13 27.01 -17.35
CA SER A 93 15.36 28.15 -17.91
C SER A 93 13.85 28.00 -17.75
N ASP A 94 13.32 26.78 -17.65
CA ASP A 94 11.90 26.57 -17.34
C ASP A 94 11.64 26.93 -15.86
N TYR A 95 12.57 26.58 -14.94
CA TYR A 95 12.51 26.99 -13.56
C TYR A 95 12.55 28.51 -13.41
N ASP A 96 13.49 29.20 -14.08
CA ASP A 96 13.59 30.65 -14.02
C ASP A 96 12.29 31.33 -14.47
N ALA A 97 11.65 30.82 -15.53
CA ALA A 97 10.38 31.34 -16.00
C ALA A 97 9.21 31.06 -15.02
N VAL A 98 9.16 29.88 -14.42
CA VAL A 98 8.15 29.57 -13.39
C VAL A 98 8.37 30.40 -12.14
N LEU A 99 9.61 30.59 -11.71
CA LEU A 99 9.97 31.44 -10.57
C LEU A 99 9.59 32.90 -10.82
N ALA A 100 9.91 33.45 -11.99
CA ALA A 100 9.56 34.83 -12.36
C ALA A 100 8.03 35.04 -12.43
N ARG A 101 7.26 34.03 -12.81
CA ARG A 101 5.80 34.14 -12.97
C ARG A 101 5.02 33.87 -11.69
N LEU A 102 5.47 32.92 -10.85
CA LEU A 102 4.71 32.44 -9.70
C LEU A 102 5.37 32.75 -8.36
N GLY A 103 6.63 33.18 -8.34
CA GLY A 103 7.45 33.35 -7.13
C GLY A 103 6.88 34.32 -6.10
N ASP A 104 6.13 35.33 -6.52
CA ASP A 104 5.48 36.29 -5.61
C ASP A 104 4.28 35.67 -4.86
N ARG A 105 3.65 34.64 -5.41
CA ARG A 105 2.43 34.01 -4.89
C ARG A 105 2.61 32.60 -4.38
N ALA A 106 3.78 31.99 -4.64
CA ALA A 106 4.09 30.62 -4.26
C ALA A 106 5.58 30.42 -3.98
N ILE A 107 5.91 29.42 -3.22
CA ILE A 107 7.29 29.00 -3.01
C ILE A 107 7.66 28.06 -4.15
N VAL A 108 8.64 28.44 -4.96
CA VAL A 108 9.13 27.65 -6.09
C VAL A 108 10.51 27.10 -5.77
N ALA A 109 10.70 25.81 -6.01
CA ALA A 109 11.99 25.14 -5.83
C ALA A 109 12.33 24.25 -7.02
N ILE A 110 13.62 24.16 -7.30
CA ILE A 110 14.21 23.27 -8.29
C ILE A 110 14.86 22.06 -7.58
N GLU A 111 14.76 20.90 -8.19
CA GLU A 111 15.41 19.69 -7.69
C GLU A 111 15.95 18.85 -8.85
N SER A 112 17.21 18.46 -8.73
CA SER A 112 17.88 17.47 -9.58
C SER A 112 18.46 16.38 -8.70
N ARG A 113 18.38 15.13 -9.13
CA ARG A 113 18.81 13.96 -8.35
C ARG A 113 19.70 13.03 -9.15
N ASP A 114 20.63 12.42 -8.44
CA ASP A 114 21.39 11.26 -8.92
C ASP A 114 21.72 10.37 -7.72
N ARG A 115 22.26 9.20 -7.96
CA ARG A 115 22.78 8.31 -6.93
C ARG A 115 24.27 8.16 -7.10
N GLY A 116 24.97 8.22 -5.99
CA GLY A 116 26.42 8.17 -6.02
C GLY A 116 27.04 7.64 -4.74
N ASN A 117 28.36 7.57 -4.77
CA ASN A 117 29.16 7.20 -3.61
C ASN A 117 29.67 8.47 -2.91
N VAL A 118 29.58 8.43 -1.59
CA VAL A 118 30.15 9.47 -0.71
C VAL A 118 31.33 8.89 0.04
N PHE A 119 32.38 9.68 0.21
CA PHE A 119 33.64 9.28 0.86
C PHE A 119 33.98 10.26 1.98
N VAL A 120 34.55 9.72 3.06
CA VAL A 120 35.22 10.47 4.11
C VAL A 120 36.53 9.72 4.42
N GLY A 121 37.69 10.30 4.05
CA GLY A 121 38.93 9.55 4.01
C GLY A 121 38.78 8.29 3.13
N ASP A 122 39.17 7.13 3.69
CA ASP A 122 39.11 5.85 2.99
C ASP A 122 37.73 5.13 3.13
N ARG A 123 36.85 5.67 3.98
CA ARG A 123 35.54 5.08 4.18
C ARG A 123 34.57 5.51 3.08
N ARG A 124 33.74 4.56 2.59
CA ARG A 124 32.76 4.78 1.53
C ARG A 124 31.36 4.40 1.98
N GLN A 125 30.39 5.20 1.59
CA GLN A 125 28.96 4.85 1.60
C GLN A 125 28.46 4.81 0.16
N ARG A 126 27.90 3.66 -0.25
CA ARG A 126 27.37 3.45 -1.59
C ARG A 126 25.92 3.87 -1.67
N ASP A 127 25.46 4.19 -2.87
CA ASP A 127 24.04 4.42 -3.18
C ASP A 127 23.43 5.52 -2.28
N VAL A 128 24.14 6.64 -2.14
CA VAL A 128 23.64 7.84 -1.46
C VAL A 128 22.92 8.69 -2.48
N GLU A 129 21.73 9.20 -2.13
CA GLU A 129 20.97 10.11 -2.97
C GLU A 129 21.62 11.50 -2.94
N LEU A 130 22.09 11.93 -4.10
CA LEU A 130 22.67 13.24 -4.31
C LEU A 130 21.59 14.17 -4.84
N ARG A 131 21.39 15.31 -4.17
CA ARG A 131 20.36 16.28 -4.58
C ARG A 131 21.00 17.65 -4.77
N GLY A 132 20.74 18.24 -5.93
CA GLY A 132 21.03 19.65 -6.20
C GLY A 132 19.72 20.43 -6.15
N VAL A 133 19.58 21.38 -5.22
CA VAL A 133 18.29 22.05 -4.96
C VAL A 133 18.48 23.56 -4.72
N SER A 134 17.37 24.33 -4.85
CA SER A 134 17.31 25.71 -4.35
C SER A 134 17.10 25.74 -2.83
N GLU A 135 17.37 26.87 -2.20
CA GLU A 135 17.16 27.08 -0.76
C GLU A 135 15.68 26.84 -0.36
N SER A 136 14.74 27.29 -1.19
CA SER A 136 13.30 27.10 -0.97
C SER A 136 12.84 25.66 -0.88
N TYR A 137 13.65 24.70 -1.35
CA TYR A 137 13.37 23.26 -1.28
C TYR A 137 13.12 22.78 0.15
N PHE A 138 13.91 23.24 1.12
CA PHE A 138 13.76 22.82 2.53
C PHE A 138 12.39 23.22 3.10
N ARG A 139 11.86 24.38 2.68
CA ARG A 139 10.53 24.89 3.10
C ARG A 139 9.38 24.11 2.46
N ILE A 140 9.57 23.64 1.23
CA ILE A 140 8.57 22.83 0.52
C ILE A 140 8.49 21.43 1.13
N ARG A 141 9.66 20.80 1.40
CA ARG A 141 9.76 19.43 1.89
C ARG A 141 9.69 19.28 3.40
N ASP A 142 9.55 20.40 4.14
CA ASP A 142 9.58 20.42 5.62
C ASP A 142 10.77 19.64 6.21
N ILE A 143 11.94 19.80 5.59
CA ILE A 143 13.18 19.18 6.08
C ILE A 143 13.69 20.00 7.25
N ARG A 144 13.56 19.46 8.45
CA ARG A 144 14.04 20.07 9.68
C ARG A 144 15.54 19.78 9.85
N ILE A 145 16.26 20.77 10.37
CA ILE A 145 17.68 20.65 10.67
C ILE A 145 17.83 20.31 12.16
N GLU A 146 18.56 19.24 12.45
CA GLU A 146 18.89 18.81 13.80
C GLU A 146 20.12 19.56 14.34
N SER A 147 21.11 19.78 13.50
CA SER A 147 22.35 20.49 13.85
C SER A 147 22.85 21.31 12.68
N GLY A 148 23.43 22.50 12.95
CA GLY A 148 23.90 23.41 11.93
C GLY A 148 22.78 24.24 11.28
N ARG A 149 22.86 24.46 9.96
CA ARG A 149 21.94 25.30 9.19
C ARG A 149 21.74 24.80 7.75
N ILE A 150 20.71 25.33 7.07
CA ILE A 150 20.58 25.22 5.61
C ILE A 150 21.51 26.23 4.93
N PHE A 151 21.74 26.06 3.63
CA PHE A 151 22.47 27.06 2.84
C PHE A 151 21.58 28.28 2.53
N SER A 152 22.24 29.43 2.43
CA SER A 152 21.58 30.70 2.15
C SER A 152 21.38 30.93 0.64
N PRO A 153 20.51 31.87 0.22
CA PRO A 153 20.42 32.29 -1.18
C PRO A 153 21.76 32.75 -1.76
N GLN A 154 22.57 33.46 -0.98
CA GLN A 154 23.91 33.87 -1.37
C GLN A 154 24.84 32.69 -1.69
N GLU A 155 24.80 31.60 -0.87
CA GLU A 155 25.58 30.38 -1.13
C GLU A 155 25.12 29.65 -2.39
N VAL A 156 23.82 29.80 -2.78
CA VAL A 156 23.32 29.34 -4.09
C VAL A 156 23.86 30.19 -5.22
N GLU A 157 23.82 31.54 -5.10
CA GLU A 157 24.32 32.46 -6.12
C GLU A 157 25.83 32.33 -6.35
N THR A 158 26.60 32.21 -5.26
CA THR A 158 28.04 32.02 -5.34
C THR A 158 28.49 30.62 -5.65
N SER A 159 27.53 29.69 -5.88
CA SER A 159 27.84 28.29 -6.19
C SER A 159 28.69 27.60 -5.13
N ALA A 160 28.42 27.89 -3.85
CA ALA A 160 29.24 27.39 -2.74
C ALA A 160 29.15 25.85 -2.62
N ASP A 161 30.29 25.21 -2.41
CA ASP A 161 30.39 23.76 -2.22
C ASP A 161 30.09 23.36 -0.76
N VAL A 162 28.87 23.61 -0.34
CA VAL A 162 28.34 23.29 0.98
C VAL A 162 27.21 22.26 0.87
N VAL A 163 27.04 21.45 1.94
CA VAL A 163 26.02 20.39 1.95
C VAL A 163 25.30 20.26 3.28
N VAL A 164 24.04 19.87 3.18
CA VAL A 164 23.25 19.30 4.27
C VAL A 164 23.20 17.78 4.07
N VAL A 165 23.50 17.04 5.13
CA VAL A 165 23.56 15.57 5.08
C VAL A 165 22.44 14.94 5.89
N GLY A 166 21.94 13.79 5.45
CA GLY A 166 20.95 13.02 6.20
C GLY A 166 21.58 12.20 7.33
N ALA A 167 20.78 11.81 8.31
CA ALA A 167 21.21 11.11 9.52
C ALA A 167 21.98 9.80 9.25
N ASP A 168 21.68 9.08 8.16
CA ASP A 168 22.41 7.85 7.80
C ASP A 168 23.85 8.12 7.37
N VAL A 169 24.09 9.25 6.72
CA VAL A 169 25.44 9.66 6.33
C VAL A 169 26.25 9.99 7.57
N VAL A 170 25.63 10.69 8.53
CA VAL A 170 26.27 11.01 9.82
C VAL A 170 26.55 9.73 10.60
N ARG A 171 25.61 8.84 10.76
CA ARG A 171 25.80 7.54 11.44
C ARG A 171 26.91 6.70 10.80
N ARG A 172 27.07 6.77 9.49
CA ARG A 172 28.11 6.00 8.78
C ARG A 172 29.51 6.52 9.01
N PHE A 173 29.69 7.85 9.07
CA PHE A 173 31.00 8.46 9.03
C PHE A 173 31.41 9.15 10.35
N PHE A 174 30.44 9.64 11.13
CA PHE A 174 30.70 10.56 12.25
C PHE A 174 30.04 10.11 13.57
N LEU A 175 29.97 8.79 13.85
CA LEU A 175 29.27 8.22 15.01
C LEU A 175 29.59 8.92 16.35
N ASN A 176 30.86 9.37 16.54
CA ASN A 176 31.36 9.98 17.77
C ASN A 176 32.05 11.34 17.52
N ALA A 177 31.72 12.01 16.43
CA ALA A 177 32.36 13.27 16.07
C ALA A 177 31.33 14.23 15.46
N ASP A 178 31.49 15.52 15.75
CA ASP A 178 30.65 16.54 15.10
C ASP A 178 30.92 16.56 13.60
N PRO A 179 29.88 16.39 12.77
CA PRO A 179 30.01 16.44 11.32
C PRO A 179 30.11 17.88 10.79
N ILE A 180 29.65 18.88 11.54
CA ILE A 180 29.60 20.28 11.06
C ILE A 180 31.03 20.80 10.80
N GLY A 181 31.20 21.47 9.67
CA GLY A 181 32.51 22.01 9.22
C GLY A 181 33.44 20.99 8.59
N ARG A 182 33.17 19.68 8.71
CA ARG A 182 33.95 18.63 8.07
C ARG A 182 33.63 18.49 6.59
N THR A 183 34.56 17.91 5.85
CA THR A 183 34.47 17.73 4.40
C THR A 183 34.10 16.30 4.05
N ILE A 184 33.18 16.16 3.11
CA ILE A 184 32.86 14.89 2.42
C ILE A 184 33.23 15.01 0.96
N ARG A 185 33.64 13.93 0.34
CA ARG A 185 33.91 13.86 -1.09
C ARG A 185 32.82 13.09 -1.82
N VAL A 186 32.23 13.73 -2.82
CA VAL A 186 31.29 13.12 -3.75
C VAL A 186 31.96 13.03 -5.09
N ARG A 187 32.21 11.79 -5.57
CA ARG A 187 33.07 11.55 -6.74
C ARG A 187 34.41 12.28 -6.63
N ASN A 188 34.64 13.35 -7.41
CA ASN A 188 35.88 14.12 -7.46
C ASN A 188 35.78 15.53 -6.83
N SER A 189 34.64 15.87 -6.22
CA SER A 189 34.40 17.17 -5.62
C SER A 189 34.26 17.07 -4.11
N GLU A 190 34.81 18.03 -3.41
CA GLU A 190 34.75 18.15 -1.95
C GLU A 190 33.64 19.12 -1.56
N PHE A 191 32.92 18.79 -0.50
CA PHE A 191 31.83 19.59 0.02
C PHE A 191 31.93 19.69 1.52
N ARG A 192 31.75 20.90 2.06
CA ARG A 192 31.74 21.17 3.49
C ARG A 192 30.33 20.94 4.07
N ILE A 193 30.22 20.15 5.12
CA ILE A 193 28.99 19.94 5.86
C ILE A 193 28.65 21.18 6.67
N ILE A 194 27.48 21.77 6.44
CA ILE A 194 26.94 22.93 7.16
C ILE A 194 25.69 22.62 7.97
N GLY A 195 25.05 21.49 7.71
CA GLY A 195 23.85 21.06 8.42
C GLY A 195 23.64 19.56 8.38
N VAL A 196 22.94 19.08 9.38
CA VAL A 196 22.47 17.71 9.52
C VAL A 196 20.96 17.75 9.57
N ALA A 197 20.31 17.02 8.68
CA ALA A 197 18.86 16.91 8.68
C ALA A 197 18.38 15.96 9.78
N GLN A 198 17.27 16.32 10.44
CA GLN A 198 16.57 15.45 11.36
C GLN A 198 16.16 14.15 10.66
N SER A 199 16.26 13.03 11.36
CA SER A 199 15.91 11.73 10.78
C SER A 199 14.43 11.70 10.37
N GLN A 200 14.19 11.33 9.11
CA GLN A 200 12.86 11.13 8.53
C GLN A 200 12.39 9.66 8.65
N GLY A 201 13.31 8.77 9.06
CA GLY A 201 13.03 7.35 9.24
C GLY A 201 13.12 6.54 7.95
N LYS A 202 12.32 5.49 7.87
CA LYS A 202 12.31 4.58 6.72
C LYS A 202 10.97 4.61 6.01
N LEU A 203 11.00 4.44 4.69
CA LEU A 203 9.85 4.29 3.83
C LEU A 203 9.97 2.94 3.11
N PHE A 204 9.01 2.01 3.33
CA PHE A 204 9.10 0.65 2.78
C PHE A 204 10.44 -0.04 3.03
N GLY A 205 10.98 0.10 4.26
CA GLY A 205 12.28 -0.46 4.62
C GLY A 205 13.51 0.27 4.07
N GLN A 206 13.33 1.20 3.13
CA GLN A 206 14.40 2.04 2.60
C GLN A 206 14.56 3.30 3.46
N SER A 207 15.78 3.61 3.85
CA SER A 207 16.05 4.82 4.61
C SER A 207 15.79 6.07 3.76
N LEU A 208 15.04 7.02 4.31
CA LEU A 208 14.88 8.36 3.77
C LEU A 208 16.02 9.29 4.15
N ASP A 209 16.93 8.85 5.01
CA ASP A 209 18.01 9.64 5.61
C ASP A 209 19.36 9.48 4.91
N LYS A 210 19.39 8.72 3.80
CA LYS A 210 20.62 8.42 3.07
C LYS A 210 20.80 9.38 1.88
N PHE A 211 20.98 10.65 2.17
CA PHE A 211 21.10 11.70 1.17
C PHE A 211 22.17 12.75 1.50
N VAL A 212 22.59 13.46 0.46
CA VAL A 212 23.41 14.68 0.51
C VAL A 212 22.73 15.74 -0.35
N ILE A 213 22.42 16.88 0.22
CA ILE A 213 21.75 18.00 -0.44
C ILE A 213 22.74 19.16 -0.57
N ALA A 214 22.96 19.66 -1.79
CA ALA A 214 23.81 20.79 -2.12
C ALA A 214 23.03 21.87 -2.89
N PRO A 215 23.51 23.11 -2.95
CA PRO A 215 23.01 24.10 -3.91
C PRO A 215 23.04 23.54 -5.34
N TYR A 216 21.95 23.74 -6.11
CA TYR A 216 21.86 23.24 -7.48
C TYR A 216 22.90 23.86 -8.42
N THR A 217 23.48 25.00 -8.03
CA THR A 217 24.53 25.74 -8.75
C THR A 217 25.95 25.26 -8.43
N SER A 218 26.15 24.58 -7.27
CA SER A 218 27.45 24.09 -6.80
C SER A 218 28.06 23.03 -7.73
N GLN A 219 29.27 22.53 -7.41
CA GLN A 219 29.88 21.44 -8.17
C GLN A 219 29.02 20.16 -8.23
N MET A 220 28.05 20.00 -7.33
CA MET A 220 27.04 18.91 -7.41
C MET A 220 26.32 18.88 -8.76
N LYS A 221 26.13 20.04 -9.40
CA LYS A 221 25.52 20.18 -10.73
C LYS A 221 26.19 19.30 -11.78
N LYS A 222 27.50 19.11 -11.72
CA LYS A 222 28.23 18.24 -12.67
C LYS A 222 27.77 16.79 -12.63
N TYR A 223 27.17 16.37 -11.51
CA TYR A 223 26.75 14.99 -11.29
C TYR A 223 25.23 14.81 -11.45
N VAL A 224 24.44 15.72 -10.90
CA VAL A 224 22.98 15.62 -10.90
C VAL A 224 22.31 16.32 -12.09
N ASN A 225 23.00 17.31 -12.70
CA ASN A 225 22.44 18.11 -13.80
C ASN A 225 23.53 18.59 -14.78
N PRO A 226 24.25 17.70 -15.44
CA PRO A 226 25.40 18.08 -16.30
C PRO A 226 25.04 18.95 -17.49
N HIS A 227 23.77 18.98 -17.93
CA HIS A 227 23.32 19.68 -19.14
C HIS A 227 22.24 20.74 -18.87
N LYS A 228 22.22 21.33 -17.67
CA LYS A 228 21.17 22.27 -17.24
C LYS A 228 19.75 21.64 -17.30
N ILE A 229 19.69 20.34 -17.12
CA ILE A 229 18.47 19.56 -17.03
C ILE A 229 18.12 19.42 -15.55
N VAL A 230 16.86 19.60 -15.22
CA VAL A 230 16.34 19.39 -13.88
C VAL A 230 15.28 18.29 -13.88
N ASP A 231 15.18 17.56 -12.80
CA ASP A 231 14.23 16.47 -12.71
C ASP A 231 12.83 16.98 -12.46
N LEU A 232 12.71 18.01 -11.61
CA LEU A 232 11.42 18.61 -11.30
C LEU A 232 11.53 20.05 -10.79
N ILE A 233 10.44 20.79 -10.97
CA ILE A 233 10.18 22.09 -10.34
C ILE A 233 9.01 21.87 -9.39
N SER A 234 9.17 22.15 -8.09
CA SER A 234 8.09 22.09 -7.10
C SER A 234 7.54 23.48 -6.81
N VAL A 235 6.24 23.60 -6.73
CA VAL A 235 5.53 24.84 -6.41
C VAL A 235 4.60 24.58 -5.24
N LYS A 236 4.84 25.23 -4.10
CA LYS A 236 4.03 25.15 -2.88
C LYS A 236 3.22 26.42 -2.71
N THR A 237 1.93 26.26 -2.47
CA THR A 237 0.96 27.35 -2.27
C THR A 237 0.42 27.36 -0.85
N ALA A 238 -0.29 28.42 -0.48
CA ALA A 238 -0.90 28.55 0.85
C ALA A 238 -2.05 27.55 1.05
N ASP A 239 -2.87 27.35 0.03
CA ASP A 239 -4.09 26.55 0.08
C ASP A 239 -4.35 25.80 -1.24
N LEU A 240 -5.33 24.90 -1.22
CA LEU A 240 -5.71 24.07 -2.37
C LEU A 240 -6.35 24.87 -3.54
N PRO A 241 -7.22 25.86 -3.31
CA PRO A 241 -7.74 26.70 -4.40
C PRO A 241 -6.62 27.43 -5.14
N SER A 242 -5.70 28.08 -4.40
CA SER A 242 -4.52 28.73 -4.98
C SER A 242 -3.63 27.73 -5.74
N MET A 243 -3.45 26.52 -5.24
CA MET A 243 -2.70 25.48 -5.93
C MET A 243 -3.30 25.18 -7.30
N ARG A 244 -4.61 24.98 -7.39
CA ARG A 244 -5.28 24.69 -8.67
C ARG A 244 -5.16 25.83 -9.65
N ALA A 245 -5.35 27.08 -9.19
CA ALA A 245 -5.22 28.26 -10.02
C ALA A 245 -3.79 28.44 -10.57
N LEU A 246 -2.77 28.33 -9.69
CA LEU A 246 -1.37 28.46 -10.08
C LEU A 246 -0.88 27.26 -10.92
N MET A 247 -1.44 26.08 -10.72
CA MET A 247 -1.16 24.92 -11.56
C MET A 247 -1.65 25.13 -13.00
N ALA A 248 -2.84 25.69 -13.19
CA ALA A 248 -3.35 26.04 -14.52
C ALA A 248 -2.50 27.14 -15.18
N GLU A 249 -2.03 28.12 -14.41
CA GLU A 249 -1.14 29.17 -14.91
C GLU A 249 0.24 28.62 -15.29
N ALA A 250 0.80 27.71 -14.47
CA ALA A 250 2.05 27.00 -14.77
C ALA A 250 1.91 26.14 -16.04
N GLU A 251 0.77 25.49 -16.22
CA GLU A 251 0.47 24.72 -17.43
C GLU A 251 0.48 25.62 -18.67
N ALA A 252 -0.24 26.75 -18.64
CA ALA A 252 -0.29 27.70 -19.74
C ALA A 252 1.11 28.24 -20.07
N LEU A 253 1.89 28.61 -19.05
CA LEU A 253 3.27 29.06 -19.21
C LEU A 253 4.14 28.00 -19.90
N MET A 254 4.10 26.75 -19.41
CA MET A 254 4.89 25.66 -19.97
C MET A 254 4.45 25.31 -21.40
N ARG A 255 3.15 25.32 -21.71
CA ARG A 255 2.65 25.12 -23.08
C ARG A 255 3.17 26.20 -24.03
N THR A 256 3.15 27.47 -23.62
CA THR A 256 3.69 28.59 -24.40
C THR A 256 5.19 28.41 -24.66
N ARG A 257 5.97 28.12 -23.63
CA ARG A 257 7.42 27.90 -23.74
C ARG A 257 7.80 26.70 -24.62
N ARG A 258 6.94 25.68 -24.63
CA ARG A 258 7.11 24.46 -25.43
C ARG A 258 6.50 24.56 -26.83
N HIS A 259 5.95 25.73 -27.19
CA HIS A 259 5.27 25.98 -28.48
C HIS A 259 4.20 24.94 -28.81
N LEU A 260 3.45 24.49 -27.80
CA LEU A 260 2.39 23.50 -27.98
C LEU A 260 1.11 24.16 -28.52
N ARG A 261 0.56 23.56 -29.58
CA ARG A 261 -0.74 23.99 -30.13
C ARG A 261 -1.87 23.60 -29.17
N PRO A 262 -3.03 24.28 -29.17
CA PRO A 262 -4.17 23.96 -28.32
C PRO A 262 -4.61 22.49 -28.40
N SER A 263 -4.53 21.88 -29.57
CA SER A 263 -4.91 20.48 -29.82
C SER A 263 -3.85 19.44 -29.39
N GLN A 264 -2.63 19.88 -29.09
CA GLN A 264 -1.57 18.97 -28.67
C GLN A 264 -1.62 18.68 -27.18
N SER A 265 -1.44 17.44 -26.79
CA SER A 265 -1.28 17.03 -25.38
C SER A 265 0.03 17.59 -24.81
N ASN A 266 0.06 17.77 -23.49
CA ASN A 266 1.25 18.23 -22.79
C ASN A 266 2.43 17.26 -22.96
N ASN A 267 3.58 17.80 -23.28
CA ASN A 267 4.85 17.05 -23.32
C ASN A 267 5.65 17.17 -22.01
N PHE A 268 4.98 17.58 -20.94
CA PHE A 268 5.41 17.59 -19.56
C PHE A 268 4.27 17.02 -18.70
N HIS A 269 4.53 16.83 -17.42
CA HIS A 269 3.55 16.30 -16.46
C HIS A 269 3.46 17.22 -15.25
N LEU A 270 2.23 17.50 -14.84
CA LEU A 270 1.93 18.15 -13.58
C LEU A 270 1.47 17.07 -12.60
N GLU A 271 2.11 16.96 -11.47
CA GLU A 271 1.87 15.93 -10.48
C GLU A 271 1.56 16.56 -9.13
N THR A 272 0.51 16.09 -8.51
CA THR A 272 0.08 16.49 -7.15
C THR A 272 0.15 15.30 -6.21
N SER A 273 0.05 15.52 -4.90
CA SER A 273 -0.13 14.44 -3.94
C SER A 273 -1.41 13.63 -4.19
N ASP A 274 -2.46 14.29 -4.68
CA ASP A 274 -3.75 13.64 -4.97
C ASP A 274 -3.65 12.66 -6.14
N ASP A 275 -2.81 12.93 -7.15
CA ASP A 275 -2.59 12.01 -8.27
C ASP A 275 -1.99 10.69 -7.81
N VAL A 276 -1.09 10.74 -6.83
CA VAL A 276 -0.49 9.52 -6.26
C VAL A 276 -1.49 8.77 -5.40
N LEU A 277 -2.28 9.48 -4.59
CA LEU A 277 -3.35 8.86 -3.79
C LEU A 277 -4.43 8.25 -4.68
N SER A 278 -4.81 8.90 -5.78
CA SER A 278 -5.78 8.36 -6.73
C SER A 278 -5.26 7.09 -7.42
N THR A 279 -3.99 7.11 -7.81
CA THR A 279 -3.31 5.94 -8.38
C THR A 279 -3.26 4.78 -7.38
N TRP A 280 -2.91 5.08 -6.11
CA TRP A 280 -2.99 4.08 -5.04
C TRP A 280 -4.42 3.55 -4.88
N GLY A 281 -5.44 4.43 -4.92
CA GLY A 281 -6.85 4.04 -4.86
C GLY A 281 -7.25 3.03 -5.94
N GLN A 282 -6.76 3.18 -7.16
CA GLN A 282 -6.99 2.21 -8.25
C GLN A 282 -6.34 0.85 -7.96
N ILE A 283 -5.09 0.85 -7.49
CA ILE A 283 -4.38 -0.39 -7.12
C ILE A 283 -5.07 -1.09 -5.97
N SER A 284 -5.38 -0.36 -4.90
CA SER A 284 -6.04 -0.93 -3.72
C SER A 284 -7.41 -1.51 -4.07
N SER A 285 -8.19 -0.83 -4.91
CA SER A 285 -9.47 -1.32 -5.43
C SER A 285 -9.30 -2.62 -6.23
N ALA A 286 -8.30 -2.71 -7.10
CA ALA A 286 -8.00 -3.92 -7.86
C ALA A 286 -7.60 -5.08 -6.93
N LEU A 287 -6.76 -4.81 -5.92
CA LEU A 287 -6.37 -5.81 -4.92
C LEU A 287 -7.56 -6.28 -4.08
N PHE A 288 -8.45 -5.37 -3.66
CA PHE A 288 -9.69 -5.73 -2.96
C PHE A 288 -10.59 -6.60 -3.83
N THR A 289 -10.83 -6.19 -5.05
CA THR A 289 -11.71 -6.93 -5.98
C THR A 289 -11.14 -8.32 -6.27
N GLY A 290 -9.85 -8.42 -6.56
CA GLY A 290 -9.16 -9.70 -6.76
C GLY A 290 -9.20 -10.58 -5.51
N GLY A 291 -8.96 -10.00 -4.34
CA GLY A 291 -9.01 -10.70 -3.05
C GLY A 291 -10.40 -11.26 -2.74
N ILE A 292 -11.45 -10.46 -2.96
CA ILE A 292 -12.85 -10.91 -2.80
C ILE A 292 -13.19 -12.03 -3.80
N ALA A 293 -12.74 -11.92 -5.04
CA ALA A 293 -13.00 -12.95 -6.06
C ALA A 293 -12.34 -14.28 -5.69
N LEU A 294 -11.09 -14.28 -5.27
CA LEU A 294 -10.37 -15.48 -4.82
C LEU A 294 -11.01 -16.10 -3.57
N MET A 295 -11.42 -15.26 -2.62
CA MET A 295 -12.17 -15.72 -1.45
C MET A 295 -13.50 -16.36 -1.86
N ALA A 296 -14.27 -15.75 -2.76
CA ALA A 296 -15.55 -16.27 -3.21
C ALA A 296 -15.38 -17.66 -3.87
N ILE A 297 -14.37 -17.84 -4.71
CA ILE A 297 -14.04 -19.13 -5.31
C ILE A 297 -13.72 -20.16 -4.22
N SER A 298 -12.89 -19.80 -3.23
CA SER A 298 -12.52 -20.68 -2.12
C SER A 298 -13.72 -21.07 -1.28
N LEU A 299 -14.65 -20.13 -1.00
CA LEU A 299 -15.88 -20.40 -0.25
C LEU A 299 -16.85 -21.30 -1.03
N VAL A 300 -16.97 -21.15 -2.35
CA VAL A 300 -17.79 -22.03 -3.20
C VAL A 300 -17.24 -23.44 -3.18
N VAL A 301 -15.94 -23.60 -3.40
CA VAL A 301 -15.29 -24.93 -3.36
C VAL A 301 -15.45 -25.56 -1.98
N GLY A 302 -15.17 -24.80 -0.91
CA GLY A 302 -15.37 -25.27 0.48
C GLY A 302 -16.82 -25.60 0.79
N GLY A 303 -17.77 -24.81 0.28
CA GLY A 303 -19.19 -25.06 0.41
C GLY A 303 -19.66 -26.36 -0.25
N ILE A 304 -19.13 -26.67 -1.44
CA ILE A 304 -19.41 -27.95 -2.11
C ILE A 304 -18.86 -29.12 -1.28
N VAL A 305 -17.68 -28.97 -0.69
CA VAL A 305 -17.10 -29.99 0.21
C VAL A 305 -17.99 -30.18 1.45
N ILE A 306 -18.45 -29.08 2.08
CA ILE A 306 -19.39 -29.13 3.22
C ILE A 306 -20.68 -29.87 2.80
N MET A 307 -21.26 -29.52 1.66
CA MET A 307 -22.46 -30.16 1.14
C MET A 307 -22.29 -31.67 0.97
N ASN A 308 -21.16 -32.11 0.38
CA ASN A 308 -20.88 -33.53 0.16
C ASN A 308 -20.69 -34.30 1.48
N ILE A 309 -19.97 -33.70 2.44
CA ILE A 309 -19.78 -34.30 3.77
C ILE A 309 -21.11 -34.41 4.52
N MET A 310 -21.93 -33.38 4.43
CA MET A 310 -23.26 -33.38 5.06
C MET A 310 -24.20 -34.42 4.42
N LEU A 311 -24.15 -34.60 3.09
CA LEU A 311 -24.91 -35.66 2.42
C LEU A 311 -24.50 -37.06 2.88
N MET A 312 -23.19 -37.28 3.06
CA MET A 312 -22.65 -38.52 3.61
C MET A 312 -23.12 -38.73 5.06
N ALA A 313 -23.05 -37.67 5.91
CA ALA A 313 -23.51 -37.72 7.29
C ALA A 313 -25.01 -38.02 7.39
N VAL A 314 -25.83 -37.49 6.49
CA VAL A 314 -27.27 -37.83 6.39
C VAL A 314 -27.49 -39.29 6.07
N ALA A 315 -26.72 -39.85 5.12
CA ALA A 315 -26.77 -41.27 4.77
C ALA A 315 -26.36 -42.17 5.93
N GLU A 316 -25.26 -41.87 6.60
CA GLU A 316 -24.75 -42.64 7.77
C GLU A 316 -25.74 -42.60 8.95
N ARG A 317 -26.56 -41.53 9.09
CA ARG A 317 -27.51 -41.35 10.21
C ARG A 317 -28.95 -41.50 9.81
N THR A 318 -29.24 -42.13 8.69
CA THR A 318 -30.64 -42.30 8.18
C THR A 318 -31.55 -42.94 9.23
N ARG A 319 -31.10 -44.01 9.92
CA ARG A 319 -31.82 -44.70 10.98
C ARG A 319 -32.11 -43.78 12.19
N GLU A 320 -31.14 -43.00 12.64
CA GLU A 320 -31.30 -42.07 13.76
C GLU A 320 -32.33 -41.00 13.45
N VAL A 321 -32.31 -40.43 12.22
CA VAL A 321 -33.29 -39.44 11.74
C VAL A 321 -34.69 -40.11 11.65
N GLY A 322 -34.76 -41.36 11.19
CA GLY A 322 -36.00 -42.14 11.14
C GLY A 322 -36.62 -42.33 12.51
N ILE A 323 -35.86 -42.70 13.53
CA ILE A 323 -36.29 -42.85 14.93
C ILE A 323 -36.86 -41.50 15.46
N ARG A 324 -36.11 -40.41 15.29
CA ARG A 324 -36.57 -39.08 15.74
C ARG A 324 -37.88 -38.68 15.11
N LYS A 325 -38.07 -38.95 13.83
CA LYS A 325 -39.32 -38.67 13.11
C LYS A 325 -40.50 -39.58 13.56
N ALA A 326 -40.22 -40.85 13.84
CA ALA A 326 -41.19 -41.77 14.41
C ALA A 326 -41.64 -41.31 15.84
N LEU A 327 -40.75 -40.68 16.61
CA LEU A 327 -41.07 -40.08 17.92
C LEU A 327 -41.73 -38.68 17.81
N GLY A 328 -42.08 -38.22 16.61
CA GLY A 328 -42.85 -36.99 16.39
C GLY A 328 -42.05 -35.74 16.07
N ALA A 329 -40.73 -35.84 15.77
CA ALA A 329 -39.95 -34.70 15.33
C ALA A 329 -40.45 -34.12 14.02
N ARG A 330 -40.69 -32.79 13.98
CA ARG A 330 -41.16 -32.09 12.78
C ARG A 330 -40.05 -31.97 11.76
N ARG A 331 -40.38 -31.89 10.49
CA ARG A 331 -39.44 -31.70 9.38
C ARG A 331 -38.52 -30.47 9.63
N ARG A 332 -39.08 -29.38 10.18
CA ARG A 332 -38.32 -28.15 10.50
C ARG A 332 -37.25 -28.38 11.60
N ASP A 333 -37.48 -29.28 12.53
CA ASP A 333 -36.54 -29.55 13.62
C ASP A 333 -35.31 -30.29 13.09
N ILE A 334 -35.49 -31.27 12.23
CA ILE A 334 -34.43 -32.01 11.54
C ILE A 334 -33.64 -31.04 10.62
N GLN A 335 -34.35 -30.23 9.83
CA GLN A 335 -33.71 -29.26 8.95
C GLN A 335 -32.85 -28.24 9.72
N ARG A 336 -33.37 -27.65 10.81
CA ARG A 336 -32.63 -26.72 11.68
C ARG A 336 -31.40 -27.36 12.29
N GLN A 337 -31.49 -28.60 12.74
CA GLN A 337 -30.36 -29.33 13.32
C GLN A 337 -29.22 -29.44 12.31
N PHE A 338 -29.47 -29.94 11.08
CA PHE A 338 -28.42 -30.10 10.06
C PHE A 338 -27.89 -28.74 9.55
N LEU A 339 -28.75 -27.68 9.50
CA LEU A 339 -28.29 -26.32 9.16
C LEU A 339 -27.35 -25.75 10.23
N VAL A 340 -27.67 -25.92 11.52
CA VAL A 340 -26.77 -25.49 12.62
C VAL A 340 -25.45 -26.26 12.58
N GLU A 341 -25.51 -27.56 12.26
CA GLU A 341 -24.32 -28.39 12.11
C GLU A 341 -23.40 -27.88 10.99
N ALA A 342 -23.95 -27.62 9.79
CA ALA A 342 -23.22 -27.07 8.66
C ALA A 342 -22.66 -25.66 8.94
N ALA A 343 -23.47 -24.79 9.58
CA ALA A 343 -23.05 -23.45 9.98
C ALA A 343 -21.93 -23.51 11.04
N THR A 344 -21.99 -24.42 12.00
CA THR A 344 -20.94 -24.59 13.02
C THR A 344 -19.65 -25.08 12.41
N LEU A 345 -19.67 -26.03 11.46
CA LEU A 345 -18.50 -26.49 10.73
C LEU A 345 -17.83 -25.33 9.98
N SER A 346 -18.60 -24.59 9.21
CA SER A 346 -18.07 -23.46 8.43
C SER A 346 -17.57 -22.32 9.31
N SER A 347 -18.29 -21.99 10.40
CA SER A 347 -17.88 -20.94 11.33
C SER A 347 -16.60 -21.31 12.06
N THR A 348 -16.39 -22.58 12.40
CA THR A 348 -15.13 -23.06 12.99
C THR A 348 -13.96 -22.81 12.03
N GLY A 349 -14.13 -23.16 10.75
CA GLY A 349 -13.14 -22.86 9.71
C GLY A 349 -12.86 -21.35 9.58
N ALA A 350 -13.92 -20.54 9.59
CA ALA A 350 -13.80 -19.09 9.51
C ALA A 350 -13.07 -18.48 10.72
N VAL A 351 -13.37 -18.92 11.94
CA VAL A 351 -12.68 -18.45 13.17
C VAL A 351 -11.19 -18.78 13.13
N PHE A 352 -10.83 -20.01 12.78
CA PHE A 352 -9.42 -20.37 12.61
C PHE A 352 -8.78 -19.59 11.45
N GLY A 353 -9.50 -19.36 10.37
CA GLY A 353 -9.07 -18.53 9.26
C GLY A 353 -8.77 -17.08 9.68
N ILE A 354 -9.64 -16.48 10.48
CA ILE A 354 -9.43 -15.14 11.05
C ILE A 354 -8.18 -15.12 11.92
N LEU A 355 -8.03 -16.07 12.82
CA LEU A 355 -6.86 -16.14 13.72
C LEU A 355 -5.56 -16.21 12.93
N VAL A 356 -5.48 -17.14 11.97
CA VAL A 356 -4.28 -17.29 11.12
C VAL A 356 -4.09 -16.08 10.22
N GLY A 357 -5.15 -15.51 9.65
CA GLY A 357 -5.08 -14.29 8.82
C GLY A 357 -4.56 -13.08 9.58
N VAL A 358 -5.01 -12.89 10.83
CA VAL A 358 -4.50 -11.81 11.70
C VAL A 358 -3.04 -12.06 12.08
N VAL A 359 -2.67 -13.28 12.42
CA VAL A 359 -1.26 -13.64 12.71
C VAL A 359 -0.41 -13.40 11.48
N ALA A 360 -0.83 -13.84 10.30
CA ALA A 360 -0.12 -13.61 9.04
C ALA A 360 0.07 -12.11 8.77
N ALA A 361 -0.98 -11.30 8.95
CA ALA A 361 -0.88 -9.84 8.81
C ALA A 361 0.14 -9.23 9.80
N ARG A 362 0.15 -9.68 11.06
CA ARG A 362 1.13 -9.24 12.07
C ARG A 362 2.56 -9.66 11.73
N VAL A 363 2.74 -10.86 11.19
CA VAL A 363 4.05 -11.34 10.71
C VAL A 363 4.53 -10.48 9.54
N VAL A 364 3.66 -10.17 8.59
CA VAL A 364 3.99 -9.26 7.48
C VAL A 364 4.42 -7.89 8.01
N ASP A 365 3.67 -7.30 8.94
CA ASP A 365 4.00 -6.00 9.55
C ASP A 365 5.34 -6.01 10.31
N ALA A 366 5.65 -7.12 11.01
CA ALA A 366 6.88 -7.23 11.81
C ALA A 366 8.14 -7.52 10.98
N PHE A 367 8.03 -8.34 9.93
CA PHE A 367 9.18 -8.82 9.15
C PHE A 367 9.33 -8.16 7.78
N THR A 368 8.33 -7.43 7.32
CA THR A 368 8.38 -6.70 6.06
C THR A 368 8.13 -5.21 6.27
N PRO A 369 8.54 -4.35 5.34
CA PRO A 369 8.24 -2.92 5.42
C PRO A 369 6.80 -2.56 5.05
N LEU A 370 5.93 -3.55 4.90
CA LEU A 370 4.54 -3.35 4.50
C LEU A 370 3.66 -3.22 5.76
N PRO A 371 3.08 -2.05 6.03
CA PRO A 371 2.19 -1.88 7.16
C PRO A 371 0.92 -2.71 6.96
N ALA A 372 0.51 -3.45 7.98
CA ALA A 372 -0.72 -4.22 7.98
C ALA A 372 -1.59 -3.85 9.18
N ALA A 373 -2.83 -3.44 8.92
CA ALA A 373 -3.78 -3.02 9.94
C ALA A 373 -5.06 -3.86 9.86
N PRO A 374 -5.23 -4.88 10.70
CA PRO A 374 -6.47 -5.64 10.78
C PRO A 374 -7.65 -4.74 11.15
N SER A 375 -8.75 -4.82 10.42
CA SER A 375 -9.96 -4.05 10.64
C SER A 375 -11.06 -4.93 11.24
N LEU A 376 -11.65 -4.51 12.37
CA LEU A 376 -12.73 -5.24 13.04
C LEU A 376 -13.96 -5.39 12.13
N GLY A 377 -14.27 -4.39 11.30
CA GLY A 377 -15.38 -4.47 10.35
C GLY A 377 -15.20 -5.59 9.33
N TRP A 378 -14.00 -5.72 8.77
CA TRP A 378 -13.69 -6.79 7.82
C TRP A 378 -13.60 -8.17 8.46
N ILE A 379 -13.15 -8.26 9.70
CA ILE A 379 -13.17 -9.50 10.49
C ILE A 379 -14.62 -9.97 10.70
N GLY A 380 -15.52 -9.04 11.10
CA GLY A 380 -16.94 -9.35 11.23
C GLY A 380 -17.58 -9.78 9.90
N PHE A 381 -17.25 -9.10 8.80
CA PHE A 381 -17.73 -9.47 7.46
C PHE A 381 -17.24 -10.86 7.03
N ALA A 382 -15.96 -11.18 7.27
CA ALA A 382 -15.38 -12.49 6.97
C ALA A 382 -16.08 -13.62 7.78
N LEU A 383 -16.38 -13.38 9.06
CA LEU A 383 -17.12 -14.32 9.88
C LEU A 383 -18.54 -14.56 9.36
N LEU A 384 -19.25 -13.48 9.01
CA LEU A 384 -20.60 -13.58 8.42
C LEU A 384 -20.61 -14.38 7.12
N LEU A 385 -19.63 -14.15 6.25
CA LEU A 385 -19.49 -14.91 5.01
C LEU A 385 -19.18 -16.40 5.27
N GLY A 386 -18.33 -16.69 6.25
CA GLY A 386 -18.03 -18.06 6.66
C GLY A 386 -19.29 -18.78 7.15
N ILE A 387 -20.07 -18.18 8.05
CA ILE A 387 -21.33 -18.72 8.54
C ILE A 387 -22.34 -18.88 7.37
N GLY A 388 -22.46 -17.85 6.54
CA GLY A 388 -23.35 -17.84 5.39
C GLY A 388 -23.07 -18.98 4.41
N THR A 389 -21.81 -19.29 4.16
CA THR A 389 -21.41 -20.43 3.31
C THR A 389 -21.92 -21.75 3.89
N GLY A 390 -21.74 -21.99 5.19
CA GLY A 390 -22.26 -23.20 5.85
C GLY A 390 -23.78 -23.31 5.74
N VAL A 391 -24.50 -22.19 5.91
CA VAL A 391 -25.97 -22.17 5.77
C VAL A 391 -26.39 -22.44 4.32
N ILE A 392 -25.82 -21.71 3.36
CA ILE A 392 -26.22 -21.83 1.92
C ILE A 392 -26.01 -23.26 1.42
N PHE A 393 -24.81 -23.80 1.62
CA PHE A 393 -24.49 -25.15 1.13
C PHE A 393 -25.07 -26.26 2.02
N GLY A 394 -25.44 -25.96 3.27
CA GLY A 394 -26.12 -26.88 4.19
C GLY A 394 -27.63 -27.02 3.92
N VAL A 395 -28.29 -26.07 3.21
CA VAL A 395 -29.77 -26.14 2.95
C VAL A 395 -30.13 -27.39 2.21
N TYR A 396 -29.42 -27.78 1.15
CA TYR A 396 -29.73 -28.93 0.34
C TYR A 396 -29.67 -30.26 1.14
N PRO A 397 -28.55 -30.63 1.82
CA PRO A 397 -28.50 -31.85 2.62
C PRO A 397 -29.47 -31.82 3.80
N ALA A 398 -29.66 -30.70 4.48
CA ALA A 398 -30.61 -30.56 5.57
C ALA A 398 -32.07 -30.79 5.09
N SER A 399 -32.45 -30.29 3.92
CA SER A 399 -33.77 -30.53 3.35
C SER A 399 -33.97 -31.99 2.95
N ARG A 400 -32.96 -32.65 2.42
CA ARG A 400 -32.98 -34.07 2.09
C ARG A 400 -33.16 -34.93 3.34
N ALA A 401 -32.43 -34.65 4.42
CA ALA A 401 -32.62 -35.33 5.72
C ALA A 401 -34.03 -35.15 6.27
N ALA A 402 -34.59 -33.91 6.16
CA ALA A 402 -35.93 -33.59 6.62
C ALA A 402 -37.05 -34.30 5.84
N ARG A 403 -36.81 -34.75 4.59
CA ARG A 403 -37.77 -35.45 3.74
C ARG A 403 -37.69 -36.98 3.83
N LEU A 404 -36.73 -37.56 4.56
CA LEU A 404 -36.66 -39.04 4.74
C LEU A 404 -37.97 -39.62 5.27
N ASP A 405 -38.42 -40.73 4.71
CA ASP A 405 -39.55 -41.50 5.22
C ASP A 405 -39.11 -42.32 6.44
N PRO A 406 -39.77 -42.14 7.63
CA PRO A 406 -39.43 -42.88 8.83
C PRO A 406 -39.53 -44.42 8.66
N ILE A 407 -40.50 -44.89 7.88
CA ILE A 407 -40.69 -46.35 7.66
C ILE A 407 -39.53 -46.90 6.83
N ALA A 408 -39.17 -46.23 5.74
CA ALA A 408 -38.07 -46.62 4.87
C ALA A 408 -36.72 -46.50 5.60
N ALA A 409 -36.54 -45.48 6.43
CA ALA A 409 -35.31 -45.26 7.19
C ALA A 409 -35.06 -46.32 8.28
N LEU A 410 -36.09 -46.89 8.88
CA LEU A 410 -35.97 -47.96 9.86
C LEU A 410 -35.77 -49.37 9.24
N ARG A 411 -36.03 -49.50 7.94
CA ARG A 411 -35.95 -50.75 7.20
C ARG A 411 -34.61 -50.95 6.48
N GLN A 412 -33.80 -49.94 6.41
CA GLN A 412 -32.40 -50.02 5.92
C GLN A 412 -31.53 -50.67 7.00
N GLU A 413 -31.00 -51.84 6.71
CA GLU A 413 -29.91 -52.49 7.47
C GLU A 413 -28.58 -51.81 7.24
#